data_d9ac8a2ab306ebf0c23f8165934be3c8
#
_entry.id   d9ac8a2ab306ebf0c23f8165934be3c8
#
_cell.length_a   1.000
_cell.length_b   1.000
_cell.length_c   1.000
_cell.angle_alpha   90.00
_cell.angle_beta   90.00
_cell.angle_gamma   90.00
#
_symmetry.space_group_name_H-M   'P 1'
#
loop_
_entity.id
_entity.type
_entity.pdbx_description
1 polymer ?
#
loop_
_entity_poly.entity_id
_entity_poly.type
_entity_poly.pdbx_seq_one_letter_code
_entity_poly.pdbx_strand_id
1 'polypeptide(L)'
;VDEVYLRTNEATIAEARVDAMVREYQTKIARYVRRMVGDAEAALDLTQDVFLAAYRMLKGEPERELTAGWLYRAATNAAISFMRRKKILRMLPLDRDVDRGEWRIDERSAASVDLQAALQRLPAEQSAAVLLTSYAGYSSQEAAAMLGTTADAVRQRVCRAMRVLRATMTEE
;
A
#
# COMPACT_ATOMS: atom_id res chain seq x y z
N VAL A 1 -8.24 12.71 39.23
CA VAL A 1 -6.84 13.06 38.95
C VAL A 1 -6.16 11.87 38.25
N ASP A 2 -6.42 10.62 38.67
CA ASP A 2 -5.78 9.42 38.13
C ASP A 2 -6.16 9.11 36.67
N GLU A 3 -7.42 9.36 36.29
CA GLU A 3 -7.90 9.04 34.93
C GLU A 3 -7.29 9.97 33.86
N VAL A 4 -7.04 11.24 34.17
CA VAL A 4 -6.36 12.17 33.26
C VAL A 4 -4.88 11.80 33.10
N TYR A 5 -4.25 11.38 34.20
CA TYR A 5 -2.84 10.96 34.20
C TYR A 5 -2.63 9.67 33.41
N LEU A 6 -3.53 8.70 33.55
CA LEU A 6 -3.50 7.45 32.80
C LEU A 6 -3.68 7.69 31.28
N ARG A 7 -4.66 8.51 30.89
CA ARG A 7 -4.88 8.86 29.46
C ARG A 7 -3.70 9.61 28.83
N THR A 8 -3.03 10.48 29.60
CA THR A 8 -1.83 11.19 29.11
C THR A 8 -0.67 10.21 28.90
N ASN A 9 -0.49 9.26 29.80
CA ASN A 9 0.57 8.25 29.69
C ASN A 9 0.32 7.28 28.52
N GLU A 10 -0.92 6.84 28.34
CA GLU A 10 -1.30 5.97 27.19
C GLU A 10 -1.10 6.66 25.84
N ALA A 11 -1.46 7.95 25.72
CA ALA A 11 -1.21 8.73 24.53
C ALA A 11 0.29 8.84 24.23
N THR A 12 1.11 9.10 25.23
CA THR A 12 2.58 9.18 25.08
C THR A 12 3.19 7.86 24.64
N ILE A 13 2.70 6.73 25.18
CA ILE A 13 3.14 5.39 24.78
C ILE A 13 2.75 5.10 23.32
N ALA A 14 1.51 5.42 22.94
CA ALA A 14 1.03 5.25 21.57
C ALA A 14 1.86 6.07 20.58
N GLU A 15 2.17 7.33 20.90
CA GLU A 15 3.02 8.20 20.10
C GLU A 15 4.42 7.61 19.90
N ALA A 16 5.08 7.20 20.97
CA ALA A 16 6.42 6.62 20.90
C ALA A 16 6.46 5.33 20.05
N ARG A 17 5.44 4.48 20.16
CA ARG A 17 5.32 3.26 19.36
C ARG A 17 5.08 3.56 17.88
N VAL A 18 4.21 4.50 17.56
CA VAL A 18 3.97 4.92 16.17
C VAL A 18 5.21 5.57 15.58
N ASP A 19 5.92 6.41 16.33
CA ASP A 19 7.17 7.01 15.88
C ASP A 19 8.24 5.96 15.53
N ALA A 20 8.33 4.90 16.31
CA ALA A 20 9.23 3.79 16.00
C ALA A 20 8.82 3.08 14.70
N MET A 21 7.52 2.82 14.51
CA MET A 21 6.98 2.22 13.28
C MET A 21 7.18 3.13 12.06
N VAL A 22 6.98 4.43 12.21
CA VAL A 22 7.22 5.42 11.14
C VAL A 22 8.68 5.37 10.71
N ARG A 23 9.62 5.46 11.65
CA ARG A 23 11.07 5.41 11.35
C ARG A 23 11.47 4.14 10.60
N GLU A 24 10.89 3.00 10.93
CA GLU A 24 11.24 1.72 10.33
C GLU A 24 10.52 1.46 9.00
N TYR A 25 9.23 1.82 8.90
CA TYR A 25 8.37 1.36 7.82
C TYR A 25 7.90 2.46 6.86
N GLN A 26 7.99 3.76 7.19
CA GLN A 26 7.46 4.84 6.35
C GLN A 26 7.92 4.74 4.89
N THR A 27 9.22 4.63 4.68
CA THR A 27 9.78 4.54 3.32
C THR A 27 9.35 3.26 2.60
N LYS A 28 9.29 2.14 3.32
CA LYS A 28 8.89 0.85 2.76
C LYS A 28 7.42 0.88 2.32
N ILE A 29 6.54 1.38 3.19
CA ILE A 29 5.11 1.51 2.92
C ILE A 29 4.84 2.53 1.81
N ALA A 30 5.48 3.70 1.84
CA ALA A 30 5.32 4.71 0.80
C ALA A 30 5.72 4.17 -0.59
N ARG A 31 6.84 3.46 -0.68
CA ARG A 31 7.27 2.82 -1.94
C ARG A 31 6.30 1.74 -2.41
N TYR A 32 5.80 0.92 -1.48
CA TYR A 32 4.80 -0.11 -1.77
C TYR A 32 3.51 0.52 -2.31
N VAL A 33 2.93 1.48 -1.61
CA VAL A 33 1.71 2.19 -2.03
C VAL A 33 1.93 2.88 -3.37
N ARG A 34 3.05 3.56 -3.55
CA ARG A 34 3.40 4.22 -4.81
C ARG A 34 3.42 3.26 -5.99
N ARG A 35 3.97 2.05 -5.82
CA ARG A 35 3.94 1.02 -6.87
C ARG A 35 2.53 0.55 -7.17
N MET A 36 1.64 0.48 -6.17
CA MET A 36 0.25 0.13 -6.38
C MET A 36 -0.52 1.23 -7.12
N VAL A 37 -0.46 2.47 -6.65
CA VAL A 37 -1.36 3.54 -7.14
C VAL A 37 -0.80 4.34 -8.32
N GLY A 38 0.51 4.32 -8.52
CA GLY A 38 1.18 5.02 -9.63
C GLY A 38 1.25 6.55 -9.47
N ASP A 39 0.83 7.09 -8.35
CA ASP A 39 0.70 8.51 -8.06
C ASP A 39 1.48 8.83 -6.77
N ALA A 40 2.44 9.74 -6.85
CA ALA A 40 3.36 10.02 -5.75
C ALA A 40 2.67 10.78 -4.60
N GLU A 41 1.83 11.76 -4.94
CA GLU A 41 1.11 12.56 -3.96
C GLU A 41 0.07 11.69 -3.22
N ALA A 42 -0.76 10.97 -3.98
CA ALA A 42 -1.69 10.02 -3.39
C ALA A 42 -0.99 8.95 -2.53
N ALA A 43 0.19 8.49 -2.92
CA ALA A 43 0.93 7.51 -2.13
C ALA A 43 1.40 8.07 -0.79
N LEU A 44 1.80 9.33 -0.73
CA LEU A 44 2.17 10.00 0.52
C LEU A 44 0.95 10.15 1.44
N ASP A 45 -0.18 10.63 0.91
CA ASP A 45 -1.41 10.81 1.67
C ASP A 45 -1.92 9.47 2.23
N LEU A 46 -1.97 8.42 1.39
CA LEU A 46 -2.38 7.10 1.83
C LEU A 46 -1.42 6.50 2.87
N THR A 47 -0.13 6.80 2.77
CA THR A 47 0.86 6.36 3.77
C THR A 47 0.63 7.07 5.10
N GLN A 48 0.36 8.36 5.10
CA GLN A 48 0.00 9.12 6.31
C GLN A 48 -1.27 8.56 6.94
N ASP A 49 -2.30 8.28 6.16
CA ASP A 49 -3.55 7.68 6.64
C ASP A 49 -3.32 6.33 7.34
N VAL A 50 -2.41 5.50 6.82
CA VAL A 50 -2.04 4.21 7.44
C VAL A 50 -1.44 4.43 8.84
N PHE A 51 -0.49 5.36 8.99
CA PHE A 51 0.13 5.63 10.30
C PHE A 51 -0.82 6.35 11.26
N LEU A 52 -1.72 7.20 10.77
CA LEU A 52 -2.80 7.78 11.57
C LEU A 52 -3.78 6.71 12.07
N ALA A 53 -4.09 5.72 11.24
CA ALA A 53 -4.91 4.58 11.67
C ALA A 53 -4.20 3.75 12.73
N ALA A 54 -2.90 3.52 12.60
CA ALA A 54 -2.07 2.86 13.62
C ALA A 54 -2.09 3.63 14.94
N TYR A 55 -1.92 4.95 14.91
CA TYR A 55 -1.99 5.80 16.09
C TYR A 55 -3.35 5.72 16.79
N ARG A 56 -4.44 5.86 16.03
CA ARG A 56 -5.80 5.78 16.60
C ARG A 56 -6.06 4.43 17.26
N MET A 57 -5.57 3.36 16.65
CA MET A 57 -5.70 2.01 17.18
C MET A 57 -4.92 1.83 18.48
N LEU A 58 -3.65 2.27 18.54
CA LEU A 58 -2.83 2.18 19.73
C LEU A 58 -3.30 3.10 20.84
N LYS A 59 -3.92 4.24 20.50
CA LYS A 59 -4.54 5.13 21.49
C LYS A 59 -5.77 4.50 22.14
N GLY A 60 -6.54 3.72 21.41
CA GLY A 60 -7.72 2.99 21.94
C GLY A 60 -7.36 1.67 22.61
N GLU A 61 -6.32 1.00 22.13
CA GLU A 61 -5.84 -0.30 22.62
C GLU A 61 -4.31 -0.27 22.75
N PRO A 62 -3.75 0.32 23.83
CA PRO A 62 -2.29 0.53 23.96
C PRO A 62 -1.48 -0.77 23.95
N GLU A 63 -2.04 -1.87 24.44
CA GLU A 63 -1.40 -3.18 24.50
C GLU A 63 -1.46 -3.95 23.16
N ARG A 64 -2.18 -3.43 22.17
CA ARG A 64 -2.33 -4.11 20.90
C ARG A 64 -1.01 -4.18 20.15
N GLU A 65 -0.63 -5.37 19.73
CA GLU A 65 0.54 -5.57 18.89
C GLU A 65 0.22 -5.22 17.43
N LEU A 66 0.89 -4.20 16.89
CA LEU A 66 0.85 -3.86 15.47
C LEU A 66 2.13 -4.35 14.79
N THR A 67 1.97 -5.25 13.84
CA THR A 67 3.07 -5.84 13.08
C THR A 67 3.26 -5.13 11.73
N ALA A 68 4.40 -5.37 11.08
CA ALA A 68 4.61 -4.96 9.68
C ALA A 68 3.49 -5.48 8.76
N GLY A 69 3.01 -6.70 8.98
CA GLY A 69 1.90 -7.28 8.23
C GLY A 69 0.60 -6.47 8.36
N TRP A 70 0.32 -5.92 9.54
CA TRP A 70 -0.81 -5.03 9.72
C TRP A 70 -0.66 -3.74 8.90
N LEU A 71 0.54 -3.12 8.89
CA LEU A 71 0.79 -1.92 8.07
C LEU A 71 0.61 -2.19 6.58
N TYR A 72 1.16 -3.29 6.07
CA TYR A 72 0.98 -3.67 4.67
C TYR A 72 -0.48 -3.98 4.32
N ARG A 73 -1.22 -4.63 5.21
CA ARG A 73 -2.66 -4.87 5.04
C ARG A 73 -3.44 -3.55 4.98
N ALA A 74 -3.19 -2.63 5.91
CA ALA A 74 -3.83 -1.32 5.93
C ALA A 74 -3.50 -0.52 4.66
N ALA A 75 -2.23 -0.50 4.25
CA ALA A 75 -1.75 0.15 3.04
C ALA A 75 -2.39 -0.44 1.77
N THR A 76 -2.49 -1.78 1.69
CA THR A 76 -3.13 -2.46 0.56
C THR A 76 -4.61 -2.09 0.46
N ASN A 77 -5.34 -2.11 1.57
CA ASN A 77 -6.76 -1.75 1.59
C ASN A 77 -6.98 -0.28 1.19
N ALA A 78 -6.15 0.63 1.67
CA ALA A 78 -6.19 2.05 1.30
C ALA A 78 -5.92 2.23 -0.21
N ALA A 79 -4.88 1.58 -0.73
CA ALA A 79 -4.52 1.64 -2.16
C ALA A 79 -5.62 1.05 -3.06
N ILE A 80 -6.17 -0.12 -2.74
CA ILE A 80 -7.28 -0.74 -3.50
C ILE A 80 -8.50 0.19 -3.50
N SER A 81 -8.86 0.76 -2.35
CA SER A 81 -9.99 1.67 -2.22
C SER A 81 -9.79 2.94 -3.05
N PHE A 82 -8.57 3.49 -3.07
CA PHE A 82 -8.20 4.63 -3.91
C PHE A 82 -8.32 4.30 -5.40
N MET A 83 -7.75 3.17 -5.83
CA MET A 83 -7.80 2.73 -7.24
C MET A 83 -9.23 2.49 -7.72
N ARG A 84 -10.09 1.90 -6.89
CA ARG A 84 -11.52 1.71 -7.21
C ARG A 84 -12.24 3.03 -7.38
N ARG A 85 -12.03 3.99 -6.48
CA ARG A 85 -12.62 5.34 -6.60
C ARG A 85 -12.16 6.05 -7.86
N LYS A 86 -10.85 6.00 -8.16
CA LYS A 86 -10.27 6.60 -9.37
C LYS A 86 -10.87 5.98 -10.64
N LYS A 87 -11.11 4.67 -10.65
CA LYS A 87 -11.76 3.98 -11.79
C LYS A 87 -13.20 4.44 -11.97
N ILE A 88 -13.98 4.57 -10.90
CA ILE A 88 -15.37 5.04 -10.95
C ILE A 88 -15.42 6.48 -11.49
N LEU A 89 -14.57 7.37 -10.98
CA LEU A 89 -14.50 8.76 -11.43
C LEU A 89 -14.17 8.91 -12.92
N ARG A 90 -13.31 8.02 -13.46
CA ARG A 90 -12.99 7.98 -14.90
C ARG A 90 -14.17 7.51 -15.78
N MET A 91 -15.11 6.77 -15.21
CA MET A 91 -16.31 6.28 -15.93
C MET A 91 -17.46 7.29 -15.93
N LEU A 92 -17.40 8.32 -15.07
CA LEU A 92 -18.38 9.39 -15.07
C LEU A 92 -18.05 10.36 -16.21
N PRO A 93 -19.07 10.83 -17.00
CA PRO A 93 -18.86 11.79 -18.08
C PRO A 93 -18.67 13.21 -17.55
N LEU A 94 -17.75 13.38 -16.62
CA LEU A 94 -17.31 14.67 -16.13
C LEU A 94 -15.99 14.96 -16.84
N ASP A 95 -16.07 15.94 -17.73
CA ASP A 95 -14.95 16.56 -18.44
C ASP A 95 -13.95 17.14 -17.40
N ARG A 96 -13.09 16.29 -16.88
CA ARG A 96 -11.96 16.69 -16.07
C ARG A 96 -10.73 16.03 -16.66
N ASP A 97 -9.89 16.87 -17.26
CA ASP A 97 -8.47 16.61 -17.40
C ASP A 97 -7.93 16.15 -16.03
N VAL A 98 -7.96 14.84 -15.81
CA VAL A 98 -7.25 14.25 -14.69
C VAL A 98 -5.80 14.29 -15.13
N ASP A 99 -5.14 15.35 -14.69
CA ASP A 99 -3.72 15.61 -14.83
C ASP A 99 -2.97 14.29 -14.63
N ARG A 100 -2.34 13.84 -15.70
CA ARG A 100 -1.34 12.79 -15.63
C ARG A 100 -0.14 13.45 -15.01
N GLY A 101 -0.10 13.49 -13.66
CA GLY A 101 1.02 14.02 -12.93
C GLY A 101 2.31 13.46 -13.52
N GLU A 102 3.03 14.32 -14.22
CA GLU A 102 4.33 13.98 -14.78
C GLU A 102 5.23 13.50 -13.64
N TRP A 103 5.58 12.24 -13.71
CA TRP A 103 6.51 11.62 -12.83
C TRP A 103 7.89 12.27 -12.99
N ARG A 104 8.28 13.14 -12.09
CA ARG A 104 9.70 13.39 -11.87
C ARG A 104 10.27 12.18 -11.16
N ILE A 105 10.82 11.29 -11.95
CA ILE A 105 11.53 10.12 -11.48
C ILE A 105 12.97 10.57 -11.27
N ASP A 106 13.39 10.64 -10.00
CA ASP A 106 14.80 10.59 -9.67
C ASP A 106 15.38 9.27 -10.20
N GLU A 107 16.33 9.40 -11.13
CA GLU A 107 17.28 8.39 -11.63
C GLU A 107 16.76 6.95 -11.74
N ARG A 108 15.75 6.71 -12.57
CA ARG A 108 15.32 5.34 -12.84
C ARG A 108 15.52 5.01 -14.31
N SER A 109 16.11 3.83 -14.55
CA SER A 109 16.22 3.25 -15.89
C SER A 109 14.85 3.18 -16.55
N ALA A 110 14.78 3.27 -17.88
CA ALA A 110 13.57 3.09 -18.67
C ALA A 110 12.78 1.85 -18.21
N ALA A 111 13.45 0.74 -17.93
CA ALA A 111 12.86 -0.50 -17.41
C ALA A 111 12.04 -0.33 -16.11
N SER A 112 12.36 0.65 -15.26
CA SER A 112 11.58 0.88 -14.04
C SER A 112 10.30 1.66 -14.31
N VAL A 113 10.27 2.48 -15.34
CA VAL A 113 9.08 3.19 -15.83
C VAL A 113 8.12 2.21 -16.44
N ASP A 114 8.63 1.30 -17.28
CA ASP A 114 7.84 0.30 -17.97
C ASP A 114 7.21 -0.69 -16.98
N LEU A 115 7.96 -1.13 -15.98
CA LEU A 115 7.43 -1.96 -14.91
C LEU A 115 6.31 -1.25 -14.14
N GLN A 116 6.46 0.05 -13.84
CA GLN A 116 5.42 0.81 -13.16
C GLN A 116 4.15 0.91 -14.02
N ALA A 117 4.30 1.21 -15.31
CA ALA A 117 3.18 1.24 -16.25
C ALA A 117 2.50 -0.13 -16.39
N ALA A 118 3.27 -1.20 -16.42
CA ALA A 118 2.76 -2.57 -16.48
C ALA A 118 1.97 -2.93 -15.19
N LEU A 119 2.48 -2.58 -14.01
CA LEU A 119 1.77 -2.77 -12.74
C LEU A 119 0.42 -2.03 -12.69
N GLN A 120 0.33 -0.84 -13.31
CA GLN A 120 -0.92 -0.07 -13.36
C GLN A 120 -1.98 -0.68 -14.30
N ARG A 121 -1.60 -1.59 -15.18
CA ARG A 121 -2.53 -2.34 -16.05
C ARG A 121 -3.14 -3.55 -15.36
N LEU A 122 -2.52 -4.01 -14.26
CA LEU A 122 -3.03 -5.16 -13.51
C LEU A 122 -4.27 -4.79 -12.71
N PRO A 123 -5.21 -5.74 -12.50
CA PRO A 123 -6.21 -5.62 -11.44
C PRO A 123 -5.54 -5.37 -10.08
N ALA A 124 -6.15 -4.53 -9.24
CA ALA A 124 -5.56 -4.10 -7.97
C ALA A 124 -5.15 -5.27 -7.06
N GLU A 125 -5.97 -6.32 -7.00
CA GLU A 125 -5.70 -7.53 -6.23
C GLU A 125 -4.53 -8.36 -6.78
N GLN A 126 -4.28 -8.32 -8.09
CA GLN A 126 -3.13 -8.97 -8.71
C GLN A 126 -1.86 -8.17 -8.45
N SER A 127 -1.91 -6.85 -8.59
CA SER A 127 -0.81 -5.95 -8.25
C SER A 127 -0.42 -6.10 -6.79
N ALA A 128 -1.40 -6.11 -5.87
CA ALA A 128 -1.15 -6.33 -4.45
C ALA A 128 -0.47 -7.68 -4.16
N ALA A 129 -0.95 -8.77 -4.78
CA ALA A 129 -0.37 -10.09 -4.59
C ALA A 129 1.10 -10.16 -5.04
N VAL A 130 1.43 -9.60 -6.21
CA VAL A 130 2.82 -9.55 -6.70
C VAL A 130 3.69 -8.67 -5.81
N LEU A 131 3.21 -7.49 -5.42
CA LEU A 131 3.99 -6.58 -4.61
C LEU A 131 4.22 -7.10 -3.19
N LEU A 132 3.25 -7.77 -2.58
CA LEU A 132 3.45 -8.41 -1.27
C LEU A 132 4.47 -9.56 -1.34
N THR A 133 4.39 -10.40 -2.36
CA THR A 133 5.26 -11.58 -2.45
C THR A 133 6.63 -11.27 -3.05
N SER A 134 6.68 -10.63 -4.22
CA SER A 134 7.92 -10.44 -4.98
C SER A 134 8.69 -9.17 -4.60
N TYR A 135 8.02 -8.16 -4.04
CA TYR A 135 8.67 -6.91 -3.65
C TYR A 135 8.86 -6.79 -2.13
N ALA A 136 7.82 -7.06 -1.34
CA ALA A 136 7.88 -6.98 0.12
C ALA A 136 8.42 -8.26 0.78
N GLY A 137 8.52 -9.38 0.04
CA GLY A 137 9.14 -10.62 0.47
C GLY A 137 8.26 -11.52 1.35
N TYR A 138 6.95 -11.30 1.38
CA TYR A 138 6.03 -12.15 2.12
C TYR A 138 5.74 -13.46 1.41
N SER A 139 5.57 -14.53 2.17
CA SER A 139 5.07 -15.81 1.64
C SER A 139 3.63 -15.69 1.14
N SER A 140 3.19 -16.62 0.30
CA SER A 140 1.80 -16.65 -0.16
C SER A 140 0.79 -16.82 0.98
N GLN A 141 1.18 -17.44 2.10
CA GLN A 141 0.35 -17.58 3.29
C GLN A 141 0.19 -16.25 4.03
N GLU A 142 1.29 -15.53 4.26
CA GLU A 142 1.27 -14.21 4.89
C GLU A 142 0.50 -13.19 4.04
N ALA A 143 0.77 -13.17 2.73
CA ALA A 143 0.04 -12.32 1.80
C ALA A 143 -1.47 -12.65 1.77
N ALA A 144 -1.84 -13.93 1.87
CA ALA A 144 -3.23 -14.36 1.93
C ALA A 144 -3.93 -13.82 3.19
N ALA A 145 -3.26 -13.87 4.34
CA ALA A 145 -3.78 -13.30 5.58
C ALA A 145 -3.98 -11.79 5.47
N MET A 146 -3.07 -11.07 4.80
CA MET A 146 -3.17 -9.63 4.56
C MET A 146 -4.31 -9.27 3.60
N LEU A 147 -4.50 -10.09 2.56
CA LEU A 147 -5.49 -9.85 1.50
C LEU A 147 -6.88 -10.45 1.80
N GLY A 148 -7.06 -11.13 2.94
CA GLY A 148 -8.31 -11.79 3.29
C GLY A 148 -8.71 -12.88 2.31
N THR A 149 -7.76 -13.70 1.85
CA THR A 149 -7.95 -14.73 0.82
C THR A 149 -7.15 -15.99 1.16
N THR A 150 -7.06 -16.95 0.24
CA THR A 150 -6.27 -18.17 0.40
C THR A 150 -4.89 -18.08 -0.24
N ALA A 151 -3.92 -18.86 0.24
CA ALA A 151 -2.59 -18.93 -0.34
C ALA A 151 -2.62 -19.39 -1.80
N ASP A 152 -3.54 -20.29 -2.16
CA ASP A 152 -3.74 -20.71 -3.56
C ASP A 152 -4.23 -19.57 -4.44
N ALA A 153 -5.17 -18.77 -3.95
CA ALA A 153 -5.65 -17.59 -4.67
C ALA A 153 -4.52 -16.57 -4.88
N VAL A 154 -3.65 -16.37 -3.87
CA VAL A 154 -2.47 -15.50 -4.02
C VAL A 154 -1.54 -16.03 -5.10
N ARG A 155 -1.19 -17.33 -5.06
CA ARG A 155 -0.33 -17.96 -6.08
C ARG A 155 -0.91 -17.81 -7.49
N GLN A 156 -2.22 -18.01 -7.65
CA GLN A 156 -2.90 -17.83 -8.93
C GLN A 156 -2.87 -16.38 -9.41
N ARG A 157 -3.10 -15.40 -8.51
CA ARG A 157 -3.02 -13.97 -8.83
C ARG A 157 -1.61 -13.59 -9.26
N VAL A 158 -0.58 -14.06 -8.57
CA VAL A 158 0.83 -13.83 -8.92
C VAL A 158 1.14 -14.45 -10.29
N CYS A 159 0.73 -15.69 -10.54
CA CYS A 159 0.95 -16.36 -11.83
C CYS A 159 0.32 -15.58 -13.00
N ARG A 160 -0.92 -15.13 -12.85
CA ARG A 160 -1.62 -14.32 -13.87
C ARG A 160 -0.94 -12.98 -14.07
N ALA A 161 -0.58 -12.28 -13.00
CA ALA A 161 0.11 -11.00 -13.04
C ALA A 161 1.47 -11.13 -13.76
N MET A 162 2.27 -12.13 -13.39
CA MET A 162 3.58 -12.34 -14.00
C MET A 162 3.50 -12.65 -15.49
N ARG A 163 2.42 -13.31 -15.95
CA ARG A 163 2.18 -13.53 -17.39
C ARG A 163 1.94 -12.21 -18.11
N VAL A 164 1.13 -11.33 -17.55
CA VAL A 164 0.85 -10.00 -18.13
C VAL A 164 2.11 -9.13 -18.13
N LEU A 165 2.84 -9.09 -17.01
CA LEU A 165 4.07 -8.31 -16.90
C LEU A 165 5.13 -8.75 -17.90
N ARG A 166 5.33 -10.07 -18.07
CA ARG A 166 6.28 -10.59 -19.06
C ARG A 166 5.88 -10.23 -20.48
N ALA A 167 4.60 -10.37 -20.86
CA ALA A 167 4.12 -10.01 -22.18
C ALA A 167 4.40 -8.52 -22.48
N THR A 168 4.11 -7.65 -21.52
CA THR A 168 4.31 -6.19 -21.68
C THR A 168 5.80 -5.82 -21.83
N MET A 169 6.72 -6.55 -21.20
CA MET A 169 8.16 -6.28 -21.25
C MET A 169 8.89 -6.97 -22.43
N THR A 170 8.20 -7.80 -23.20
CA THR A 170 8.80 -8.53 -24.35
C THR A 170 8.41 -7.90 -25.69
N GLU A 171 7.44 -6.98 -25.70
CA GLU A 171 6.95 -6.31 -26.92
C GLU A 171 7.79 -5.09 -27.34
N GLU A 172 8.95 -4.86 -26.70
CA GLU A 172 10.00 -3.91 -27.09
C GLU A 172 11.23 -4.65 -27.66
#